data_5725023f35805acdb467684474f67614
#
_entry.id   5725023f35805acdb467684474f67614
#
_cell.length_a   1.000
_cell.length_b   1.000
_cell.length_c   1.000
_cell.angle_alpha   90.00
_cell.angle_beta   90.00
_cell.angle_gamma   90.00
#
_symmetry.space_group_name_H-M   'P 1'
#
loop_
_entity.id
_entity.type
_entity.pdbx_description
1 polymer ?
#
loop_
_entity_poly.entity_id
_entity_poly.type
_entity_poly.pdbx_seq_one_letter_code
_entity_poly.pdbx_strand_id
1 'polypeptide(L)'
;MEVLYMQYESERIEYKSQMIDDIYKEVIAFANTDGGVIYLGIDDKGNLIGIDNVDETYTRLTNGIRDAIAPDVTMFVRYVLQDNKVIQIEVAEGNYKPYYLKSKGMKPAGVYVRQGTSSVQASPEQIRQMIKESDGDSYEDSRSLEQDLTFHAAETAFERYGVEFSVEKYRALGITQNDIYTNLALLLSDQCHHTIKVAVFKDEFCTEFRDSKEFGGSVFKQFEDVVNYLALCNKTVSTIKGLVRTDKQDYPEEAIREALLNALVHRDYSFSGSIIINVNDSKMEFISLGGLLPGLSPEDIRIGVSQPRNKKLAEVFHRLRLIES
;
A
#
# COMPACT_ATOMS: atom_id res chain seq x y z
N MET A 1 24.38 37.71 8.41
CA MET A 1 23.24 37.75 9.34
C MET A 1 22.09 36.99 8.66
N GLU A 2 22.19 35.67 8.71
CA GLU A 2 21.16 34.80 8.15
C GLU A 2 19.97 34.80 9.09
N VAL A 3 18.83 35.17 8.55
CA VAL A 3 17.56 35.12 9.23
C VAL A 3 17.23 33.66 9.46
N LEU A 4 17.32 33.22 10.70
CA LEU A 4 16.80 31.90 11.05
C LEU A 4 15.28 31.93 10.79
N TYR A 5 14.85 31.07 9.91
CA TYR A 5 13.47 30.90 9.51
C TYR A 5 12.62 30.64 10.76
N MET A 6 11.72 31.56 11.11
CA MET A 6 10.61 31.28 12.01
C MET A 6 9.65 30.33 11.29
N GLN A 7 10.03 29.07 11.17
CA GLN A 7 9.08 28.02 10.86
C GLN A 7 8.45 27.59 12.19
N TYR A 8 7.14 27.62 12.27
CA TYR A 8 6.42 27.05 13.42
C TYR A 8 6.60 25.53 13.41
N GLU A 9 6.48 24.91 14.58
CA GLU A 9 6.34 23.45 14.66
C GLU A 9 5.28 22.96 13.68
N SER A 10 5.57 21.88 13.00
CA SER A 10 4.72 21.35 11.95
C SER A 10 4.75 19.81 11.99
N GLU A 11 4.05 19.21 11.08
CA GLU A 11 4.07 17.77 10.90
C GLU A 11 5.49 17.20 10.70
N ARG A 12 6.43 18.02 10.18
CA ARG A 12 7.83 17.64 9.90
C ARG A 12 8.89 18.42 10.67
N ILE A 13 8.49 19.32 11.58
CA ILE A 13 9.42 20.13 12.35
C ILE A 13 9.04 20.09 13.82
N GLU A 14 10.03 19.81 14.66
CA GLU A 14 9.90 19.79 16.12
C GLU A 14 11.01 20.62 16.76
N TYR A 15 10.69 21.39 17.81
CA TYR A 15 11.64 22.18 18.60
C TYR A 15 11.80 21.59 20.00
N LYS A 16 13.03 21.57 20.48
CA LYS A 16 13.34 21.16 21.84
C LYS A 16 14.41 22.12 22.43
N SER A 17 14.10 22.72 23.54
CA SER A 17 15.04 23.63 24.24
C SER A 17 16.24 22.92 24.84
N GLN A 18 16.06 21.69 25.32
CA GLN A 18 17.08 20.87 25.97
C GLN A 18 16.95 19.41 25.57
N MET A 19 18.05 18.66 25.77
CA MET A 19 18.01 17.22 25.59
C MET A 19 17.30 16.54 26.76
N ILE A 20 16.12 16.01 26.48
CA ILE A 20 15.31 15.19 27.38
C ILE A 20 15.01 13.83 26.68
N ASP A 21 14.66 12.83 27.47
CA ASP A 21 14.38 11.48 26.95
C ASP A 21 13.19 11.46 25.98
N ASP A 22 12.34 12.49 25.98
CA ASP A 22 11.24 12.64 25.05
C ASP A 22 11.71 12.77 23.59
N ILE A 23 12.97 13.17 23.35
CA ILE A 23 13.54 13.27 21.99
C ILE A 23 13.53 11.93 21.27
N TYR A 24 13.65 10.82 21.99
CA TYR A 24 13.59 9.49 21.39
C TYR A 24 12.20 9.16 20.84
N LYS A 25 11.14 9.70 21.45
CA LYS A 25 9.75 9.56 20.97
C LYS A 25 9.55 10.31 19.66
N GLU A 26 10.14 11.50 19.54
CA GLU A 26 10.09 12.30 18.33
C GLU A 26 10.81 11.60 17.17
N VAL A 27 12.02 11.08 17.41
CA VAL A 27 12.78 10.30 16.41
C VAL A 27 11.98 9.08 15.96
N ILE A 28 11.37 8.34 16.89
CA ILE A 28 10.53 7.19 16.59
C ILE A 28 9.33 7.62 15.75
N ALA A 29 8.65 8.70 16.13
CA ALA A 29 7.47 9.17 15.43
C ALA A 29 7.79 9.59 13.99
N PHE A 30 8.89 10.31 13.78
CA PHE A 30 9.35 10.66 12.43
C PHE A 30 9.78 9.44 11.63
N ALA A 31 10.53 8.50 12.21
CA ALA A 31 10.95 7.29 11.51
C ALA A 31 9.74 6.38 11.12
N ASN A 32 8.67 6.39 11.91
CA ASN A 32 7.44 5.65 11.63
C ASN A 32 6.48 6.35 10.65
N THR A 33 6.74 7.63 10.34
CA THR A 33 5.93 8.42 9.39
C THR A 33 6.79 8.92 8.23
N ASP A 34 6.56 10.13 7.74
CA ASP A 34 7.20 10.70 6.55
C ASP A 34 8.56 11.38 6.83
N GLY A 35 9.18 11.08 7.96
CA GLY A 35 10.38 11.76 8.39
C GLY A 35 10.16 13.19 8.88
N GLY A 36 11.24 13.85 9.28
CA GLY A 36 11.19 15.24 9.76
C GLY A 36 12.50 15.71 10.35
N VAL A 37 12.47 16.88 10.96
CA VAL A 37 13.64 17.54 11.55
C VAL A 37 13.34 17.97 12.97
N ILE A 38 14.26 17.65 13.90
CA ILE A 38 14.21 18.11 15.28
C ILE A 38 15.34 19.11 15.48
N TYR A 39 15.02 20.29 15.99
CA TYR A 39 16.01 21.30 16.36
C TYR A 39 16.16 21.34 17.88
N LEU A 40 17.32 20.95 18.38
CA LEU A 40 17.66 20.98 19.78
C LEU A 40 18.44 22.24 20.10
N GLY A 41 17.97 23.06 21.04
CA GLY A 41 18.47 24.40 21.38
C GLY A 41 17.54 25.52 20.89
N ILE A 42 16.30 25.20 20.53
CA ILE A 42 15.23 26.14 20.18
C ILE A 42 14.02 25.90 21.09
N ASP A 43 13.37 26.93 21.57
CA ASP A 43 12.16 26.80 22.38
C ASP A 43 10.90 26.67 21.56
N ASP A 44 9.76 26.34 22.18
CA ASP A 44 8.46 26.15 21.53
C ASP A 44 7.92 27.43 20.82
N LYS A 45 8.54 28.58 21.09
CA LYS A 45 8.21 29.87 20.42
C LYS A 45 9.12 30.15 19.22
N GLY A 46 10.07 29.26 18.93
CA GLY A 46 11.08 29.45 17.88
C GLY A 46 12.24 30.34 18.26
N ASN A 47 12.43 30.66 19.57
CA ASN A 47 13.56 31.45 20.00
C ASN A 47 14.81 30.57 20.13
N LEU A 48 15.92 31.10 19.63
CA LEU A 48 17.22 30.46 19.73
C LEU A 48 17.75 30.56 21.19
N ILE A 49 17.90 29.42 21.86
CA ILE A 49 18.47 29.30 23.19
C ILE A 49 19.92 28.83 23.09
N GLY A 50 20.21 27.88 22.22
CA GLY A 50 21.48 27.17 22.14
C GLY A 50 21.67 26.14 23.26
N ILE A 51 22.72 25.34 23.12
CA ILE A 51 23.07 24.27 24.06
C ILE A 51 24.39 24.62 24.74
N ASP A 52 24.47 24.54 26.08
CA ASP A 52 25.67 24.93 26.83
C ASP A 52 26.87 24.00 26.59
N ASN A 53 26.65 22.65 26.66
CA ASN A 53 27.69 21.62 26.48
C ASN A 53 27.42 20.84 25.21
N VAL A 54 27.68 21.43 24.07
CA VAL A 54 27.32 20.87 22.75
C VAL A 54 27.94 19.50 22.51
N ASP A 55 29.25 19.31 22.75
CA ASP A 55 29.97 18.06 22.49
C ASP A 55 29.46 16.91 23.37
N GLU A 56 29.23 17.18 24.66
CA GLU A 56 28.66 16.19 25.57
C GLU A 56 27.22 15.83 25.19
N THR A 57 26.41 16.84 24.89
CA THR A 57 25.01 16.65 24.45
C THR A 57 24.95 15.89 23.16
N TYR A 58 25.79 16.21 22.20
CA TYR A 58 25.87 15.51 20.90
C TYR A 58 26.20 14.03 21.10
N THR A 59 27.22 13.72 21.90
CA THR A 59 27.63 12.34 22.20
C THR A 59 26.51 11.57 22.91
N ARG A 60 25.87 12.19 23.92
CA ARG A 60 24.74 11.59 24.63
C ARG A 60 23.55 11.35 23.74
N LEU A 61 23.24 12.27 22.84
CA LEU A 61 22.15 12.18 21.89
C LEU A 61 22.36 11.02 20.89
N THR A 62 23.51 10.96 20.25
CA THR A 62 23.81 9.94 19.24
C THR A 62 23.83 8.55 19.85
N ASN A 63 24.48 8.37 21.00
CA ASN A 63 24.50 7.11 21.73
C ASN A 63 23.09 6.73 22.23
N GLY A 64 22.36 7.69 22.77
CA GLY A 64 21.02 7.47 23.31
C GLY A 64 20.03 7.02 22.24
N ILE A 65 20.02 7.63 21.06
CA ILE A 65 19.16 7.22 19.94
C ILE A 65 19.48 5.78 19.51
N ARG A 66 20.76 5.44 19.33
CA ARG A 66 21.18 4.07 18.98
C ARG A 66 20.77 3.05 20.04
N ASP A 67 20.93 3.38 21.31
CA ASP A 67 20.76 2.44 22.41
C ASP A 67 19.30 2.31 22.84
N ALA A 68 18.50 3.36 22.72
CA ALA A 68 17.10 3.39 23.18
C ALA A 68 16.08 2.89 22.15
N ILE A 69 16.39 2.95 20.84
CA ILE A 69 15.43 2.68 19.76
C ILE A 69 15.71 1.32 19.10
N ALA A 70 14.68 0.60 18.79
CA ALA A 70 14.71 -0.62 17.98
C ALA A 70 13.58 -0.61 16.95
N PRO A 71 13.79 -1.24 15.77
CA PRO A 71 15.06 -1.64 15.18
C PRO A 71 16.09 -0.51 15.13
N ASP A 72 17.32 -0.81 14.69
CA ASP A 72 18.36 0.21 14.56
C ASP A 72 17.92 1.31 13.57
N VAL A 73 17.79 2.55 14.08
CA VAL A 73 17.34 3.72 13.32
C VAL A 73 18.49 4.58 12.82
N THR A 74 19.73 4.26 13.17
CA THR A 74 20.90 5.14 12.96
C THR A 74 21.18 5.47 11.50
N MET A 75 20.87 4.56 10.58
CA MET A 75 21.00 4.79 9.12
C MET A 75 20.01 5.84 8.58
N PHE A 76 18.95 6.13 9.32
CA PHE A 76 17.88 7.07 8.94
C PHE A 76 18.00 8.40 9.69
N VAL A 77 19.02 8.56 10.53
CA VAL A 77 19.23 9.77 11.34
C VAL A 77 20.54 10.43 10.98
N ARG A 78 20.46 11.70 10.61
CA ARG A 78 21.60 12.56 10.35
C ARG A 78 21.64 13.69 11.36
N TYR A 79 22.82 14.03 11.84
CA TYR A 79 23.05 15.10 12.81
C TYR A 79 23.87 16.22 12.17
N VAL A 80 23.42 17.46 12.32
CA VAL A 80 24.12 18.65 11.84
C VAL A 80 24.27 19.62 13.00
N LEU A 81 25.50 19.93 13.36
CA LEU A 81 25.79 20.98 14.36
C LEU A 81 25.86 22.34 13.65
N GLN A 82 25.05 23.28 14.09
CA GLN A 82 25.02 24.67 13.58
C GLN A 82 25.89 25.59 14.42
N ASP A 83 26.42 26.66 13.81
CA ASP A 83 27.32 27.62 14.45
C ASP A 83 26.72 28.31 15.68
N ASN A 84 25.40 28.39 15.78
CA ASN A 84 24.61 28.97 16.86
C ASN A 84 24.35 28.02 18.04
N LYS A 85 25.09 26.92 18.16
CA LYS A 85 24.96 25.89 19.19
C LYS A 85 23.59 25.16 19.16
N VAL A 86 23.01 25.00 18.01
CA VAL A 86 21.82 24.17 17.76
C VAL A 86 22.25 22.87 17.13
N ILE A 87 21.70 21.75 17.59
CA ILE A 87 21.85 20.46 16.93
C ILE A 87 20.58 20.19 16.14
N GLN A 88 20.73 20.10 14.83
CA GLN A 88 19.68 19.68 13.91
C GLN A 88 19.76 18.17 13.74
N ILE A 89 18.65 17.47 13.95
CA ILE A 89 18.49 16.03 13.81
C ILE A 89 17.52 15.78 12.66
N GLU A 90 18.04 15.37 11.54
CA GLU A 90 17.26 15.00 10.37
C GLU A 90 16.90 13.51 10.48
N VAL A 91 15.63 13.18 10.51
CA VAL A 91 15.13 11.81 10.58
C VAL A 91 14.41 11.50 9.29
N ALA A 92 14.93 10.56 8.51
CA ALA A 92 14.23 10.04 7.35
C ALA A 92 13.19 8.99 7.75
N GLU A 93 12.22 8.75 6.87
CA GLU A 93 11.32 7.61 7.01
C GLU A 93 12.11 6.30 7.06
N GLY A 94 11.82 5.47 8.04
CA GLY A 94 12.50 4.20 8.23
C GLY A 94 11.83 3.04 7.47
N ASN A 95 12.64 2.08 7.02
CA ASN A 95 12.17 0.94 6.21
C ASN A 95 11.74 -0.27 7.04
N TYR A 96 12.07 -0.32 8.34
CA TYR A 96 11.82 -1.46 9.21
C TYR A 96 10.82 -1.12 10.33
N LYS A 97 9.69 -0.53 9.95
CA LYS A 97 8.63 -0.15 10.88
C LYS A 97 7.96 -1.38 11.52
N PRO A 98 7.48 -1.28 12.77
CA PRO A 98 7.51 -0.10 13.63
C PRO A 98 8.82 0.05 14.41
N TYR A 99 9.35 1.27 14.45
CA TYR A 99 10.39 1.66 15.41
C TYR A 99 9.76 1.90 16.77
N TYR A 100 10.45 1.51 17.83
CA TYR A 100 9.92 1.60 19.18
C TYR A 100 11.00 1.79 20.24
N LEU A 101 10.60 2.31 21.41
CA LEU A 101 11.47 2.36 22.60
C LEU A 101 11.73 0.95 23.11
N LYS A 102 13.00 0.52 23.16
CA LYS A 102 13.41 -0.81 23.67
C LYS A 102 12.89 -1.06 25.10
N SER A 103 12.91 -0.04 25.96
CA SER A 103 12.45 -0.14 27.34
C SER A 103 10.96 -0.42 27.49
N LYS A 104 10.16 -0.07 26.47
CA LYS A 104 8.71 -0.27 26.48
C LYS A 104 8.23 -1.37 25.54
N GLY A 105 9.06 -1.80 24.58
CA GLY A 105 8.74 -2.85 23.62
C GLY A 105 7.79 -2.42 22.51
N MET A 106 7.54 -3.33 21.55
CA MET A 106 6.68 -3.14 20.37
C MET A 106 5.19 -3.20 20.76
N LYS A 107 4.72 -2.20 21.44
CA LYS A 107 3.33 -2.02 21.88
C LYS A 107 2.98 -0.53 21.92
N PRO A 108 1.70 -0.13 22.04
CA PRO A 108 1.30 1.29 22.01
C PRO A 108 2.15 2.21 22.91
N ALA A 109 2.52 1.74 24.09
CA ALA A 109 3.35 2.54 25.01
C ALA A 109 4.78 2.81 24.49
N GLY A 110 5.27 2.05 23.50
CA GLY A 110 6.63 2.16 22.96
C GLY A 110 6.70 2.66 21.52
N VAL A 111 5.61 2.60 20.77
CA VAL A 111 5.54 3.02 19.35
C VAL A 111 4.87 4.38 19.24
N TYR A 112 5.48 5.30 18.51
CA TYR A 112 4.97 6.65 18.31
C TYR A 112 4.87 6.96 16.81
N VAL A 113 3.87 7.79 16.45
CA VAL A 113 3.61 8.30 15.10
C VAL A 113 3.34 9.80 15.16
N ARG A 114 3.59 10.52 14.07
CA ARG A 114 3.21 11.95 13.97
C ARG A 114 1.72 12.07 13.64
N GLN A 115 1.06 12.96 14.34
CA GLN A 115 -0.30 13.37 14.07
C GLN A 115 -0.39 14.90 14.18
N GLY A 116 -0.34 15.57 13.05
CA GLY A 116 -0.13 17.01 13.02
C GLY A 116 1.22 17.40 13.65
N THR A 117 1.21 18.32 14.59
CA THR A 117 2.41 18.78 15.32
C THR A 117 2.80 17.92 16.52
N SER A 118 2.10 16.82 16.79
CA SER A 118 2.32 16.02 18.00
C SER A 118 2.78 14.62 17.70
N SER A 119 3.65 14.06 18.54
CA SER A 119 4.00 12.64 18.55
C SER A 119 3.09 11.89 19.51
N VAL A 120 2.22 11.03 18.96
CA VAL A 120 1.24 10.25 19.71
C VAL A 120 1.56 8.77 19.70
N GLN A 121 1.06 8.04 20.68
CA GLN A 121 1.18 6.58 20.69
C GLN A 121 0.38 5.96 19.54
N ALA A 122 1.01 5.03 18.81
CA ALA A 122 0.34 4.28 17.77
C ALA A 122 -0.70 3.32 18.35
N SER A 123 -1.84 3.18 17.66
CA SER A 123 -2.83 2.17 18.01
C SER A 123 -2.33 0.75 17.72
N PRO A 124 -2.91 -0.30 18.34
CA PRO A 124 -2.60 -1.68 18.00
C PRO A 124 -2.79 -1.99 16.52
N GLU A 125 -3.78 -1.37 15.88
CA GLU A 125 -4.10 -1.52 14.46
C GLU A 125 -2.99 -0.89 13.59
N GLN A 126 -2.53 0.31 13.94
CA GLN A 126 -1.42 0.97 13.24
C GLN A 126 -0.11 0.17 13.38
N ILE A 127 0.17 -0.38 14.56
CA ILE A 127 1.34 -1.25 14.77
C ILE A 127 1.27 -2.49 13.88
N ARG A 128 0.11 -3.17 13.82
CA ARG A 128 -0.08 -4.33 12.93
C ARG A 128 0.10 -3.95 11.46
N GLN A 129 -0.37 -2.77 11.06
CA GLN A 129 -0.22 -2.28 9.69
C GLN A 129 1.26 -2.06 9.36
N MET A 130 2.02 -1.38 10.24
CA MET A 130 3.45 -1.17 10.06
C MET A 130 4.25 -2.48 9.97
N ILE A 131 3.93 -3.48 10.80
CA ILE A 131 4.55 -4.82 10.74
C ILE A 131 4.31 -5.44 9.36
N LYS A 132 3.07 -5.44 8.88
CA LYS A 132 2.73 -5.98 7.56
C LYS A 132 3.51 -5.30 6.43
N GLU A 133 3.64 -3.98 6.50
CA GLU A 133 4.34 -3.19 5.48
C GLU A 133 5.85 -3.42 5.51
N SER A 134 6.42 -3.64 6.69
CA SER A 134 7.86 -3.81 6.90
C SER A 134 8.35 -5.23 6.61
N ASP A 135 7.61 -6.25 7.06
CA ASP A 135 8.03 -7.64 6.91
C ASP A 135 7.88 -8.16 5.47
N GLY A 136 7.26 -7.34 4.59
CA GLY A 136 6.98 -7.75 3.21
C GLY A 136 6.02 -8.94 3.15
N ASP A 137 5.35 -9.23 4.25
CA ASP A 137 4.30 -10.25 4.31
C ASP A 137 3.12 -9.77 3.48
N SER A 138 3.18 -10.11 2.19
CA SER A 138 2.05 -9.93 1.32
C SER A 138 0.91 -10.83 1.81
N TYR A 139 -0.32 -10.36 1.71
CA TYR A 139 -1.50 -11.17 2.02
C TYR A 139 -1.42 -12.55 1.35
N GLU A 140 -0.95 -12.58 0.11
CA GLU A 140 -0.86 -13.79 -0.72
C GLU A 140 0.12 -14.84 -0.19
N ASP A 141 1.19 -14.43 0.54
CA ASP A 141 2.20 -15.32 1.10
C ASP A 141 1.79 -15.93 2.44
N SER A 142 0.87 -15.28 3.14
CA SER A 142 0.41 -15.76 4.44
C SER A 142 -0.37 -17.07 4.30
N ARG A 143 -0.31 -17.91 5.35
CA ARG A 143 -1.09 -19.14 5.43
C ARG A 143 -2.59 -18.85 5.27
N SER A 144 -3.28 -19.58 4.39
CA SER A 144 -4.73 -19.56 4.31
C SER A 144 -5.36 -20.19 5.56
N LEU A 145 -6.45 -19.60 6.04
CA LEU A 145 -7.27 -20.22 7.10
C LEU A 145 -8.05 -21.42 6.55
N GLU A 146 -8.44 -21.37 5.27
CA GLU A 146 -9.08 -22.48 4.56
C GLU A 146 -8.01 -23.36 3.93
N GLN A 147 -8.06 -24.64 4.23
CA GLN A 147 -7.10 -25.65 3.75
C GLN A 147 -7.77 -26.76 2.90
N ASP A 148 -9.11 -26.75 2.80
CA ASP A 148 -9.86 -27.66 1.91
C ASP A 148 -10.23 -26.90 0.63
N LEU A 149 -9.25 -26.81 -0.29
CA LEU A 149 -9.36 -26.00 -1.49
C LEU A 149 -9.44 -26.87 -2.75
N THR A 150 -10.30 -26.47 -3.69
CA THR A 150 -10.40 -27.02 -5.05
C THR A 150 -10.07 -25.96 -6.09
N PHE A 151 -9.59 -26.35 -7.26
CA PHE A 151 -8.99 -25.43 -8.24
C PHE A 151 -9.55 -25.60 -9.67
N HIS A 152 -10.79 -26.02 -9.84
CA HIS A 152 -11.38 -26.32 -11.16
C HIS A 152 -11.30 -25.13 -12.14
N ALA A 153 -11.58 -23.92 -11.64
CA ALA A 153 -11.47 -22.73 -12.49
C ALA A 153 -10.01 -22.40 -12.84
N ALA A 154 -9.07 -22.60 -11.91
CA ALA A 154 -7.65 -22.41 -12.18
C ALA A 154 -7.12 -23.47 -13.18
N GLU A 155 -7.46 -24.74 -12.98
CA GLU A 155 -7.10 -25.82 -13.91
C GLU A 155 -7.56 -25.51 -15.34
N THR A 156 -8.82 -25.11 -15.49
CA THR A 156 -9.38 -24.70 -16.79
C THR A 156 -8.64 -23.51 -17.41
N ALA A 157 -8.30 -22.50 -16.60
CA ALA A 157 -7.57 -21.34 -17.06
C ALA A 157 -6.16 -21.71 -17.53
N PHE A 158 -5.42 -22.48 -16.73
CA PHE A 158 -4.06 -22.91 -17.07
C PHE A 158 -4.03 -23.81 -18.31
N GLU A 159 -4.96 -24.75 -18.45
CA GLU A 159 -5.10 -25.60 -19.63
C GLU A 159 -5.33 -24.77 -20.90
N ARG A 160 -6.23 -23.78 -20.86
CA ARG A 160 -6.52 -22.86 -21.98
C ARG A 160 -5.28 -22.16 -22.51
N TYR A 161 -4.36 -21.77 -21.63
CA TYR A 161 -3.13 -21.09 -22.01
C TYR A 161 -1.94 -22.04 -22.21
N GLY A 162 -2.16 -23.35 -22.13
CA GLY A 162 -1.12 -24.36 -22.32
C GLY A 162 -0.03 -24.37 -21.22
N VAL A 163 -0.37 -23.93 -20.01
CA VAL A 163 0.51 -23.92 -18.85
C VAL A 163 0.13 -25.05 -17.92
N GLU A 164 1.12 -25.80 -17.44
CA GLU A 164 0.89 -26.92 -16.53
C GLU A 164 0.48 -26.42 -15.14
N PHE A 165 -0.63 -26.96 -14.62
CA PHE A 165 -1.11 -26.74 -13.26
C PHE A 165 -1.19 -28.11 -12.55
N SER A 166 -0.18 -28.42 -11.78
CA SER A 166 -0.07 -29.70 -11.07
C SER A 166 0.43 -29.49 -9.65
N VAL A 167 0.21 -30.48 -8.77
CA VAL A 167 0.60 -30.41 -7.36
C VAL A 167 2.11 -30.18 -7.20
N GLU A 168 2.91 -30.75 -8.11
CA GLU A 168 4.37 -30.58 -8.15
C GLU A 168 4.78 -29.12 -8.42
N LYS A 169 3.93 -28.34 -9.09
CA LYS A 169 4.14 -26.92 -9.40
C LYS A 169 3.63 -25.97 -8.32
N TYR A 170 2.80 -26.42 -7.40
CA TYR A 170 2.15 -25.56 -6.39
C TYR A 170 3.16 -24.75 -5.58
N ARG A 171 4.26 -25.37 -5.17
CA ARG A 171 5.33 -24.67 -4.44
C ARG A 171 6.00 -23.59 -5.30
N ALA A 172 6.28 -23.89 -6.56
CA ALA A 172 6.92 -22.96 -7.49
C ALA A 172 5.99 -21.80 -7.89
N LEU A 173 4.67 -21.98 -7.83
CA LEU A 173 3.66 -20.97 -8.05
C LEU A 173 3.33 -20.17 -6.79
N GLY A 174 3.86 -20.56 -5.61
CA GLY A 174 3.54 -19.94 -4.34
C GLY A 174 2.18 -20.35 -3.75
N ILE A 175 1.52 -21.35 -4.32
CA ILE A 175 0.23 -21.89 -3.86
C ILE A 175 0.40 -22.61 -2.53
N THR A 176 1.52 -23.32 -2.34
CA THR A 176 1.86 -24.00 -1.08
C THR A 176 3.19 -23.52 -0.52
N GLN A 177 3.27 -23.44 0.82
CA GLN A 177 4.49 -23.24 1.57
C GLN A 177 4.52 -24.26 2.72
N ASN A 178 5.57 -25.12 2.77
CA ASN A 178 5.66 -26.21 3.73
C ASN A 178 4.42 -27.11 3.73
N ASP A 179 3.92 -27.47 2.55
CA ASP A 179 2.73 -28.30 2.30
C ASP A 179 1.42 -27.72 2.86
N ILE A 180 1.39 -26.41 3.15
CA ILE A 180 0.21 -25.68 3.63
C ILE A 180 -0.18 -24.67 2.56
N TYR A 181 -1.47 -24.57 2.24
CA TYR A 181 -2.00 -23.59 1.30
C TYR A 181 -1.84 -22.16 1.81
N THR A 182 -1.37 -21.29 0.91
CA THR A 182 -1.26 -19.85 1.13
C THR A 182 -2.57 -19.13 0.78
N ASN A 183 -2.67 -17.84 1.09
CA ASN A 183 -3.81 -17.05 0.63
C ASN A 183 -3.82 -16.85 -0.90
N LEU A 184 -2.67 -16.96 -1.58
CA LEU A 184 -2.68 -17.06 -3.05
C LEU A 184 -3.48 -18.28 -3.51
N ALA A 185 -3.30 -19.45 -2.85
CA ALA A 185 -4.11 -20.62 -3.14
C ALA A 185 -5.60 -20.32 -2.98
N LEU A 186 -5.98 -19.65 -1.89
CA LEU A 186 -7.38 -19.24 -1.67
C LEU A 186 -7.90 -18.34 -2.79
N LEU A 187 -7.12 -17.36 -3.25
CA LEU A 187 -7.52 -16.48 -4.37
C LEU A 187 -7.75 -17.25 -5.67
N LEU A 188 -6.92 -18.27 -5.94
CA LEU A 188 -7.02 -19.08 -7.14
C LEU A 188 -8.07 -20.19 -7.02
N SER A 189 -8.54 -20.52 -5.82
CA SER A 189 -9.47 -21.62 -5.53
C SER A 189 -10.91 -21.28 -5.81
N ASP A 190 -11.74 -22.31 -5.94
CA ASP A 190 -13.19 -22.17 -6.10
C ASP A 190 -13.86 -21.65 -4.81
N GLN A 191 -13.18 -21.76 -3.65
CA GLN A 191 -13.62 -21.29 -2.33
C GLN A 191 -13.26 -19.82 -2.07
N CYS A 192 -12.68 -19.10 -3.00
CA CYS A 192 -12.35 -17.69 -2.81
C CYS A 192 -13.59 -16.89 -2.42
N HIS A 193 -13.53 -16.25 -1.25
CA HIS A 193 -14.62 -15.45 -0.69
C HIS A 193 -14.57 -13.97 -1.08
N HIS A 194 -13.48 -13.53 -1.70
CA HIS A 194 -13.38 -12.18 -2.26
C HIS A 194 -14.22 -12.08 -3.52
N THR A 195 -14.93 -10.96 -3.69
CA THR A 195 -15.88 -10.79 -4.79
C THR A 195 -15.66 -9.49 -5.57
N ILE A 196 -16.26 -9.44 -6.74
CA ILE A 196 -16.37 -8.24 -7.57
C ILE A 196 -17.85 -7.90 -7.72
N LYS A 197 -18.21 -6.65 -7.46
CA LYS A 197 -19.59 -6.14 -7.64
C LYS A 197 -19.62 -5.17 -8.81
N VAL A 198 -20.47 -5.45 -9.77
CA VAL A 198 -20.72 -4.55 -10.89
C VAL A 198 -22.09 -3.92 -10.70
N ALA A 199 -22.15 -2.59 -10.71
CA ALA A 199 -23.36 -1.81 -10.64
C ALA A 199 -23.52 -1.00 -11.93
N VAL A 200 -24.65 -1.17 -12.63
CA VAL A 200 -24.99 -0.43 -13.84
C VAL A 200 -26.06 0.59 -13.50
N PHE A 201 -25.79 1.85 -13.79
CA PHE A 201 -26.68 2.97 -13.49
C PHE A 201 -27.34 3.50 -14.75
N LYS A 202 -28.51 4.13 -14.58
CA LYS A 202 -29.25 4.81 -15.65
C LYS A 202 -28.82 6.26 -15.86
N ASP A 203 -28.16 6.84 -14.85
CA ASP A 203 -27.80 8.25 -14.79
C ASP A 203 -26.31 8.43 -14.45
N GLU A 204 -25.76 9.58 -14.82
CA GLU A 204 -24.35 9.93 -14.59
C GLU A 204 -23.98 10.11 -13.10
N PHE A 205 -24.97 10.40 -12.26
CA PHE A 205 -24.76 10.63 -10.82
C PHE A 205 -24.82 9.33 -10.01
N CYS A 206 -25.06 8.19 -10.67
CA CYS A 206 -25.15 6.88 -10.04
C CYS A 206 -26.24 6.81 -8.95
N THR A 207 -27.39 7.44 -9.19
CA THR A 207 -28.52 7.46 -8.24
C THR A 207 -29.57 6.40 -8.53
N GLU A 208 -29.74 5.99 -9.80
CA GLU A 208 -30.71 4.98 -10.20
C GLU A 208 -30.02 3.75 -10.77
N PHE A 209 -30.18 2.61 -10.10
CA PHE A 209 -29.69 1.33 -10.60
C PHE A 209 -30.50 0.87 -11.81
N ARG A 210 -29.78 0.37 -12.82
CA ARG A 210 -30.34 -0.40 -13.94
C ARG A 210 -30.20 -1.88 -13.69
N ASP A 211 -29.01 -2.30 -13.20
CA ASP A 211 -28.68 -3.68 -12.89
C ASP A 211 -27.55 -3.72 -11.84
N SER A 212 -27.44 -4.82 -11.09
CA SER A 212 -26.36 -5.04 -10.16
C SER A 212 -26.08 -6.53 -10.05
N LYS A 213 -24.80 -6.91 -10.15
CA LYS A 213 -24.40 -8.30 -10.09
C LYS A 213 -23.12 -8.48 -9.27
N GLU A 214 -23.08 -9.56 -8.48
CA GLU A 214 -21.90 -9.95 -7.71
C GLU A 214 -21.29 -11.22 -8.31
N PHE A 215 -19.95 -11.22 -8.43
CA PHE A 215 -19.15 -12.30 -8.99
C PHE A 215 -18.21 -12.84 -7.90
N GLY A 216 -18.21 -14.15 -7.71
CA GLY A 216 -17.42 -14.84 -6.68
C GLY A 216 -16.76 -16.11 -7.20
N GLY A 217 -16.08 -16.84 -6.30
CA GLY A 217 -15.24 -17.98 -6.61
C GLY A 217 -13.84 -17.56 -7.05
N SER A 218 -13.09 -18.44 -7.70
CA SER A 218 -11.73 -18.16 -8.16
C SER A 218 -11.59 -16.81 -8.87
N VAL A 219 -10.47 -16.12 -8.67
CA VAL A 219 -10.17 -14.86 -9.39
C VAL A 219 -10.20 -15.04 -10.92
N PHE A 220 -9.89 -16.23 -11.42
CA PHE A 220 -10.00 -16.53 -12.86
C PHE A 220 -11.46 -16.53 -13.33
N LYS A 221 -12.33 -17.20 -12.57
CA LYS A 221 -13.76 -17.21 -12.85
C LYS A 221 -14.36 -15.81 -12.75
N GLN A 222 -14.02 -15.07 -11.72
CA GLN A 222 -14.46 -13.68 -11.57
C GLN A 222 -14.01 -12.82 -12.74
N PHE A 223 -12.75 -12.95 -13.16
CA PHE A 223 -12.19 -12.22 -14.30
C PHE A 223 -12.98 -12.49 -15.58
N GLU A 224 -13.19 -13.74 -15.94
CA GLU A 224 -13.95 -14.11 -17.14
C GLU A 224 -15.41 -13.64 -17.09
N ASP A 225 -16.10 -13.93 -16.00
CA ASP A 225 -17.51 -13.58 -15.82
C ASP A 225 -17.72 -12.06 -15.88
N VAL A 226 -16.82 -11.29 -15.26
CA VAL A 226 -16.90 -9.82 -15.26
C VAL A 226 -16.58 -9.24 -16.63
N VAL A 227 -15.55 -9.72 -17.34
CA VAL A 227 -15.23 -9.27 -18.71
C VAL A 227 -16.44 -9.53 -19.63
N ASN A 228 -17.01 -10.74 -19.58
CA ASN A 228 -18.19 -11.08 -20.37
C ASN A 228 -19.40 -10.19 -20.03
N TYR A 229 -19.63 -9.92 -18.75
CA TYR A 229 -20.73 -9.05 -18.33
C TYR A 229 -20.50 -7.59 -18.75
N LEU A 230 -19.29 -7.06 -18.60
CA LEU A 230 -18.96 -5.70 -19.04
C LEU A 230 -19.02 -5.55 -20.57
N ALA A 231 -18.70 -6.59 -21.32
CA ALA A 231 -18.89 -6.59 -22.78
C ALA A 231 -20.38 -6.41 -23.19
N LEU A 232 -21.31 -6.97 -22.39
CA LEU A 232 -22.76 -6.76 -22.62
C LEU A 232 -23.21 -5.32 -22.25
N CYS A 233 -22.52 -4.68 -21.32
CA CYS A 233 -22.78 -3.31 -20.90
C CYS A 233 -22.13 -2.27 -21.83
N ASN A 234 -21.11 -2.68 -22.59
CA ASN A 234 -20.35 -1.82 -23.49
C ASN A 234 -21.14 -1.54 -24.77
N LYS A 235 -21.55 -0.29 -24.95
CA LYS A 235 -22.39 0.12 -26.09
C LYS A 235 -21.57 0.13 -27.37
N THR A 236 -22.18 -0.32 -28.47
CA THR A 236 -21.62 -0.24 -29.81
C THR A 236 -22.38 0.78 -30.63
N VAL A 237 -21.70 1.80 -31.12
CA VAL A 237 -22.25 2.78 -32.06
C VAL A 237 -21.86 2.40 -33.47
N SER A 238 -22.88 2.18 -34.32
CA SER A 238 -22.69 1.87 -35.72
C SER A 238 -22.85 3.14 -36.56
N THR A 239 -21.83 3.50 -37.33
CA THR A 239 -21.87 4.63 -38.25
C THR A 239 -21.78 4.11 -39.68
N ILE A 240 -22.72 4.54 -40.55
CA ILE A 240 -22.71 4.18 -41.98
C ILE A 240 -22.25 5.40 -42.78
N LYS A 241 -21.13 5.27 -43.48
CA LYS A 241 -20.62 6.25 -44.44
C LYS A 241 -20.63 5.64 -45.85
N GLY A 242 -21.57 6.06 -46.67
CA GLY A 242 -21.79 5.45 -47.98
C GLY A 242 -22.21 3.98 -47.87
N LEU A 243 -21.40 3.06 -48.41
CA LEU A 243 -21.63 1.61 -48.34
C LEU A 243 -20.86 0.92 -47.21
N VAL A 244 -20.10 1.67 -46.41
CA VAL A 244 -19.25 1.11 -45.35
C VAL A 244 -19.90 1.36 -43.99
N ARG A 245 -20.17 0.29 -43.26
CA ARG A 245 -20.56 0.32 -41.85
C ARG A 245 -19.29 0.20 -40.98
N THR A 246 -19.15 1.10 -40.03
CA THR A 246 -18.09 1.06 -39.00
C THR A 246 -18.77 0.96 -37.65
N ASP A 247 -18.47 -0.09 -36.92
CA ASP A 247 -18.91 -0.30 -35.55
C ASP A 247 -17.79 0.14 -34.59
N LYS A 248 -18.11 0.95 -33.59
CA LYS A 248 -17.21 1.42 -32.59
C LYS A 248 -17.83 1.18 -31.22
N GLN A 249 -17.11 0.50 -30.35
CA GLN A 249 -17.47 0.35 -28.95
C GLN A 249 -17.08 1.61 -28.15
N ASP A 250 -17.81 1.93 -27.09
CA ASP A 250 -17.52 3.06 -26.22
C ASP A 250 -16.16 2.88 -25.53
N TYR A 251 -15.85 1.64 -25.11
CA TYR A 251 -14.58 1.27 -24.49
C TYR A 251 -13.92 0.14 -25.28
N PRO A 252 -12.60 0.23 -25.58
CA PRO A 252 -11.83 -0.91 -26.09
C PRO A 252 -11.86 -2.09 -25.11
N GLU A 253 -12.00 -3.30 -25.62
CA GLU A 253 -12.02 -4.51 -24.78
C GLU A 253 -10.72 -4.68 -24.01
N GLU A 254 -9.58 -4.32 -24.61
CA GLU A 254 -8.27 -4.34 -23.99
C GLU A 254 -8.21 -3.41 -22.78
N ALA A 255 -8.82 -2.21 -22.85
CA ALA A 255 -8.85 -1.26 -21.75
C ALA A 255 -9.68 -1.77 -20.55
N ILE A 256 -10.82 -2.42 -20.81
CA ILE A 256 -11.65 -3.05 -19.78
C ILE A 256 -10.86 -4.19 -19.10
N ARG A 257 -10.21 -5.03 -19.89
CA ARG A 257 -9.41 -6.15 -19.42
C ARG A 257 -8.26 -5.67 -18.53
N GLU A 258 -7.51 -4.68 -19.01
CA GLU A 258 -6.37 -4.10 -18.28
C GLU A 258 -6.82 -3.46 -16.95
N ALA A 259 -7.88 -2.66 -16.96
CA ALA A 259 -8.41 -2.03 -15.76
C ALA A 259 -8.86 -3.09 -14.71
N LEU A 260 -9.46 -4.19 -15.15
CA LEU A 260 -9.89 -5.27 -14.26
C LEU A 260 -8.69 -6.03 -13.69
N LEU A 261 -7.68 -6.36 -14.50
CA LEU A 261 -6.46 -7.01 -14.03
C LEU A 261 -5.72 -6.14 -13.03
N ASN A 262 -5.60 -4.83 -13.30
CA ASN A 262 -5.03 -3.87 -12.38
C ASN A 262 -5.82 -3.81 -11.06
N ALA A 263 -7.15 -3.81 -11.11
CA ALA A 263 -7.98 -3.84 -9.92
C ALA A 263 -7.75 -5.10 -9.07
N LEU A 264 -7.50 -6.25 -9.71
CA LEU A 264 -7.21 -7.52 -9.03
C LEU A 264 -5.80 -7.55 -8.42
N VAL A 265 -4.76 -7.17 -9.17
CA VAL A 265 -3.37 -7.29 -8.70
C VAL A 265 -2.97 -6.21 -7.70
N HIS A 266 -3.64 -5.06 -7.71
CA HIS A 266 -3.37 -3.95 -6.79
C HIS A 266 -4.27 -3.92 -5.56
N ARG A 267 -5.31 -4.77 -5.50
CA ARG A 267 -6.19 -4.85 -4.34
C ARG A 267 -5.44 -5.26 -3.07
N ASP A 268 -5.78 -4.64 -1.96
CA ASP A 268 -5.43 -5.14 -0.64
C ASP A 268 -6.47 -6.18 -0.19
N TYR A 269 -6.12 -7.46 -0.31
CA TYR A 269 -6.98 -8.57 0.06
C TYR A 269 -7.10 -8.80 1.57
N SER A 270 -6.39 -8.05 2.40
CA SER A 270 -6.61 -8.08 3.86
C SER A 270 -7.94 -7.43 4.26
N PHE A 271 -8.56 -6.65 3.36
CA PHE A 271 -9.91 -6.12 3.54
C PHE A 271 -10.95 -7.04 2.92
N SER A 272 -12.07 -7.25 3.64
CA SER A 272 -13.18 -8.11 3.21
C SER A 272 -14.11 -7.48 2.18
N GLY A 273 -14.01 -6.16 1.90
CA GLY A 273 -14.86 -5.48 0.92
C GLY A 273 -14.63 -5.98 -0.51
N SER A 274 -15.60 -5.81 -1.42
CA SER A 274 -15.51 -6.21 -2.82
C SER A 274 -14.75 -5.17 -3.66
N ILE A 275 -14.20 -5.57 -4.81
CA ILE A 275 -13.92 -4.62 -5.90
C ILE A 275 -15.28 -4.13 -6.41
N ILE A 276 -15.42 -2.84 -6.66
CA ILE A 276 -16.65 -2.23 -7.17
C ILE A 276 -16.38 -1.70 -8.56
N ILE A 277 -17.28 -2.02 -9.50
CA ILE A 277 -17.23 -1.49 -10.86
C ILE A 277 -18.56 -0.77 -11.10
N ASN A 278 -18.50 0.54 -11.29
CA ASN A 278 -19.65 1.37 -11.62
C ASN A 278 -19.66 1.65 -13.13
N VAL A 279 -20.77 1.36 -13.78
CA VAL A 279 -20.98 1.60 -15.19
C VAL A 279 -22.16 2.54 -15.38
N ASN A 280 -21.96 3.65 -16.06
CA ASN A 280 -23.02 4.57 -16.48
C ASN A 280 -22.80 5.02 -17.93
N ASP A 281 -23.62 5.93 -18.42
CA ASP A 281 -23.57 6.39 -19.81
C ASP A 281 -22.32 7.21 -20.16
N SER A 282 -21.59 7.74 -19.15
CA SER A 282 -20.43 8.62 -19.37
C SER A 282 -19.10 7.95 -19.01
N LYS A 283 -19.08 6.99 -18.06
CA LYS A 283 -17.86 6.35 -17.57
C LYS A 283 -18.05 4.92 -17.11
N MET A 284 -16.95 4.18 -17.11
CA MET A 284 -16.79 2.92 -16.41
C MET A 284 -15.67 3.12 -15.35
N GLU A 285 -15.98 2.91 -14.08
CA GLU A 285 -15.12 3.22 -12.95
C GLU A 285 -14.81 1.96 -12.16
N PHE A 286 -13.52 1.68 -11.97
CA PHE A 286 -13.03 0.52 -11.23
C PHE A 286 -12.48 1.01 -9.88
N ILE A 287 -13.04 0.50 -8.78
CA ILE A 287 -12.68 0.87 -7.42
C ILE A 287 -12.17 -0.36 -6.70
N SER A 288 -10.87 -0.36 -6.40
CA SER A 288 -10.19 -1.42 -5.67
C SER A 288 -9.75 -0.90 -4.29
N LEU A 289 -9.85 -1.75 -3.27
CA LEU A 289 -9.44 -1.41 -1.92
C LEU A 289 -7.91 -1.42 -1.78
N GLY A 290 -7.40 -0.47 -1.02
CA GLY A 290 -5.96 -0.28 -0.76
C GLY A 290 -5.45 1.05 -1.28
N GLY A 291 -4.53 1.68 -0.53
CA GLY A 291 -3.80 2.87 -0.97
C GLY A 291 -2.65 2.53 -1.91
N LEU A 292 -1.85 3.51 -2.31
CA LEU A 292 -0.59 3.27 -3.01
C LEU A 292 0.40 2.52 -2.10
N LEU A 293 1.29 1.75 -2.70
CA LEU A 293 2.39 1.14 -1.95
C LEU A 293 3.35 2.22 -1.42
N PRO A 294 3.98 2.01 -0.26
CA PRO A 294 4.97 2.94 0.27
C PRO A 294 6.05 3.27 -0.78
N GLY A 295 6.37 4.54 -0.90
CA GLY A 295 7.34 5.04 -1.88
C GLY A 295 6.81 5.31 -3.28
N LEU A 296 5.52 5.05 -3.55
CA LEU A 296 4.87 5.44 -4.81
C LEU A 296 4.00 6.69 -4.62
N SER A 297 4.18 7.65 -5.49
CA SER A 297 3.34 8.84 -5.59
C SER A 297 2.32 8.74 -6.73
N PRO A 298 1.24 9.54 -6.73
CA PRO A 298 0.32 9.63 -7.88
C PRO A 298 1.01 10.06 -9.17
N GLU A 299 2.10 10.82 -9.07
CA GLU A 299 2.94 11.27 -10.19
C GLU A 299 3.68 10.08 -10.83
N ASP A 300 4.22 9.17 -10.01
CA ASP A 300 4.91 7.96 -10.51
C ASP A 300 3.95 7.07 -11.30
N ILE A 301 2.71 6.91 -10.83
CA ILE A 301 1.68 6.16 -11.55
C ILE A 301 1.37 6.81 -12.90
N ARG A 302 1.27 8.15 -12.97
CA ARG A 302 0.98 8.87 -14.22
C ARG A 302 2.06 8.71 -15.28
N ILE A 303 3.31 8.51 -14.90
CA ILE A 303 4.43 8.25 -15.82
C ILE A 303 4.61 6.74 -16.11
N GLY A 304 3.71 5.89 -15.63
CA GLY A 304 3.67 4.46 -15.95
C GLY A 304 4.46 3.57 -14.98
N VAL A 305 4.92 4.09 -13.83
CA VAL A 305 5.50 3.23 -12.79
C VAL A 305 4.40 2.37 -12.20
N SER A 306 4.51 1.06 -12.32
CA SER A 306 3.57 0.09 -11.76
C SER A 306 4.31 -0.91 -10.88
N GLN A 307 3.82 -1.08 -9.66
CA GLN A 307 4.31 -2.10 -8.74
C GLN A 307 3.10 -2.84 -8.16
N PRO A 308 2.85 -4.10 -8.55
CA PRO A 308 1.71 -4.85 -8.06
C PRO A 308 1.84 -5.10 -6.55
N ARG A 309 0.73 -4.92 -5.82
CA ARG A 309 0.65 -5.28 -4.40
C ARG A 309 0.73 -6.80 -4.22
N ASN A 310 0.07 -7.55 -5.10
CA ASN A 310 0.05 -9.01 -5.10
C ASN A 310 0.97 -9.52 -6.20
N LYS A 311 2.27 -9.55 -5.91
CA LYS A 311 3.33 -9.89 -6.86
C LYS A 311 3.17 -11.31 -7.43
N LYS A 312 2.84 -12.28 -6.57
CA LYS A 312 2.68 -13.68 -7.00
C LYS A 312 1.42 -13.87 -7.84
N LEU A 313 0.33 -13.19 -7.50
CA LEU A 313 -0.87 -13.18 -8.35
C LEU A 313 -0.57 -12.55 -9.71
N ALA A 314 0.19 -11.45 -9.75
CA ALA A 314 0.65 -10.84 -10.99
C ALA A 314 1.55 -11.79 -11.80
N GLU A 315 2.48 -12.50 -11.15
CA GLU A 315 3.33 -13.52 -11.80
C GLU A 315 2.48 -14.66 -12.40
N VAL A 316 1.44 -15.11 -11.71
CA VAL A 316 0.50 -16.12 -12.23
C VAL A 316 -0.21 -15.60 -13.48
N PHE A 317 -0.74 -14.37 -13.44
CA PHE A 317 -1.37 -13.76 -14.62
C PHE A 317 -0.39 -13.54 -15.77
N HIS A 318 0.85 -13.15 -15.49
CA HIS A 318 1.89 -13.02 -16.51
C HIS A 318 2.24 -14.37 -17.16
N ARG A 319 2.38 -15.44 -16.38
CA ARG A 319 2.61 -16.80 -16.91
C ARG A 319 1.50 -17.25 -17.88
N LEU A 320 0.27 -16.83 -17.61
CA LEU A 320 -0.89 -17.06 -18.47
C LEU A 320 -1.05 -16.02 -19.59
N ARG A 321 -0.08 -15.09 -19.73
CA ARG A 321 -0.12 -14.00 -20.73
C ARG A 321 -1.39 -13.15 -20.64
N LEU A 322 -1.92 -13.01 -19.45
CA LEU A 322 -3.06 -12.15 -19.16
C LEU A 322 -2.64 -10.69 -18.99
N ILE A 323 -1.45 -10.44 -18.45
CA ILE A 323 -0.81 -9.12 -18.35
C ILE A 323 0.50 -9.10 -19.14
N GLU A 324 0.79 -7.93 -19.71
CA GLU A 324 2.07 -7.68 -20.37
C GLU A 324 3.13 -7.28 -19.31
N SER A 325 4.41 -7.53 -19.61
CA SER A 325 5.54 -7.23 -18.74
C SER A 325 5.95 -5.76 -18.81
#